data_a3e4ea774a67ae85ee68181d40146211
#
_entry.id   a3e4ea774a67ae85ee68181d40146211
#
_cell.length_a   1.000
_cell.length_b   1.000
_cell.length_c   1.000
_cell.angle_alpha   90.00
_cell.angle_beta   90.00
_cell.angle_gamma   90.00
#
_symmetry.space_group_name_H-M   'P 1'
#
loop_
_entity.id
_entity.type
_entity.pdbx_description
1 polymer ?
#
loop_
_entity_poly.entity_id
_entity_poly.type
_entity_poly.pdbx_seq_one_letter_code
_entity_poly.pdbx_strand_id
1 'polypeptide(L)'
;MVLKRIIIMIPFYGLHAIKAKMIWLDRKGHSKALKKLIKQGKDCKKANRPIVIFPEGTRSKVGQKNEYKPGVTALYKFLNIPCVPVALNSGVYWETKGLKRNKGKIIVKFIEPIKPGLDREKFEEKLEIAIEGETKTLIDRSN
;
A
#
# COMPACT_ATOMS: atom_id res chain seq x y z
N MET A 1 -5.39 4.26 5.81
CA MET A 1 -4.00 3.86 5.52
C MET A 1 -3.56 2.78 6.48
N VAL A 2 -2.77 1.80 6.02
CA VAL A 2 -2.23 0.71 6.84
C VAL A 2 -0.82 1.07 7.31
N LEU A 3 -0.61 1.11 8.63
CA LEU A 3 0.62 1.57 9.29
C LEU A 3 1.33 0.45 10.06
N LYS A 4 2.65 0.58 10.27
CA LYS A 4 3.37 -0.21 11.27
C LYS A 4 2.98 0.24 12.69
N ARG A 5 2.87 -0.70 13.63
CA ARG A 5 2.55 -0.41 15.04
C ARG A 5 3.47 0.65 15.67
N ILE A 6 4.76 0.62 15.37
CA ILE A 6 5.74 1.56 15.92
C ILE A 6 5.42 3.03 15.61
N ILE A 7 4.75 3.30 14.50
CA ILE A 7 4.39 4.67 14.09
C ILE A 7 3.35 5.27 15.03
N ILE A 8 2.50 4.44 15.64
CA ILE A 8 1.48 4.88 16.61
C ILE A 8 2.13 5.33 17.93
N MET A 9 3.35 4.88 18.21
CA MET A 9 4.09 5.26 19.42
C MET A 9 4.74 6.65 19.32
N ILE A 10 4.74 7.27 18.13
CA ILE A 10 5.26 8.63 17.95
C ILE A 10 4.25 9.61 18.55
N PRO A 11 4.67 10.47 19.52
CA PRO A 11 3.80 11.51 20.10
C PRO A 11 3.12 12.35 19.02
N PHE A 12 1.91 12.83 19.27
CA PHE A 12 1.06 13.58 18.34
C PHE A 12 0.61 12.80 17.10
N TYR A 13 1.54 12.16 16.35
CA TYR A 13 1.19 11.37 15.16
C TYR A 13 0.37 10.13 15.52
N GLY A 14 0.75 9.41 16.57
CA GLY A 14 0.02 8.25 17.06
C GLY A 14 -1.41 8.60 17.48
N LEU A 15 -1.56 9.71 18.20
CA LEU A 15 -2.88 10.20 18.61
C LEU A 15 -3.76 10.57 17.40
N HIS A 16 -3.15 11.23 16.39
CA HIS A 16 -3.84 11.53 15.14
C HIS A 16 -4.24 10.27 14.38
N ALA A 17 -3.33 9.28 14.26
CA ALA A 17 -3.60 8.00 13.61
C ALA A 17 -4.75 7.23 14.27
N ILE A 18 -4.84 7.26 15.61
CA ILE A 18 -5.93 6.65 16.39
C ILE A 18 -7.25 7.39 16.13
N LYS A 19 -7.27 8.72 16.22
CA LYS A 19 -8.45 9.54 15.93
C LYS A 19 -8.94 9.34 14.49
N ALA A 20 -8.04 9.27 13.53
CA ALA A 20 -8.32 8.97 12.12
C ALA A 20 -8.69 7.49 11.89
N LYS A 21 -8.76 6.67 12.93
CA LYS A 21 -9.07 5.22 12.86
C LYS A 21 -8.25 4.51 11.80
N MET A 22 -6.93 4.83 11.69
CA MET A 22 -6.04 4.18 10.75
C MET A 22 -5.82 2.72 11.13
N ILE A 23 -5.66 1.86 10.13
CA ILE A 23 -5.33 0.45 10.34
C ILE A 23 -3.86 0.34 10.75
N TRP A 24 -3.57 -0.40 11.80
CA TRP A 24 -2.19 -0.64 12.23
C TRP A 24 -1.93 -2.12 12.49
N LEU A 25 -0.73 -2.57 12.10
CA LEU A 25 -0.34 -3.97 12.16
C LEU A 25 0.98 -4.17 12.90
N ASP A 26 1.01 -5.19 13.74
CA ASP A 26 2.24 -5.78 14.24
C ASP A 26 2.63 -6.92 13.31
N ARG A 27 3.76 -6.77 12.62
CA ARG A 27 4.20 -7.73 11.59
C ARG A 27 4.81 -9.01 12.18
N LYS A 28 5.13 -9.02 13.48
CA LYS A 28 5.75 -10.20 14.13
C LYS A 28 4.77 -11.38 14.28
N GLY A 29 3.47 -11.14 14.21
CA GLY A 29 2.44 -12.17 14.41
C GLY A 29 1.72 -12.58 13.11
N HIS A 30 2.43 -13.04 12.09
CA HIS A 30 1.95 -13.35 10.73
C HIS A 30 0.43 -13.62 10.57
N SER A 31 -0.09 -14.74 11.09
CA SER A 31 -1.52 -15.11 10.95
C SER A 31 -2.44 -14.22 11.80
N LYS A 32 -2.03 -13.86 13.02
CA LYS A 32 -2.80 -12.96 13.89
C LYS A 32 -2.88 -11.55 13.30
N ALA A 33 -1.78 -11.06 12.71
CA ALA A 33 -1.75 -9.76 12.02
C ALA A 33 -2.69 -9.74 10.81
N LEU A 34 -2.74 -10.81 10.03
CA LEU A 34 -3.62 -10.93 8.88
C LEU A 34 -5.10 -10.94 9.27
N LYS A 35 -5.46 -11.74 10.30
CA LYS A 35 -6.84 -11.75 10.86
C LYS A 35 -7.26 -10.35 11.33
N LYS A 36 -6.36 -9.64 12.02
CA LYS A 36 -6.60 -8.27 12.49
C LYS A 36 -6.79 -7.31 11.32
N LEU A 37 -5.96 -7.41 10.27
CA LEU A 37 -6.09 -6.60 9.06
C LEU A 37 -7.45 -6.77 8.40
N ILE A 38 -7.89 -8.01 8.23
CA ILE A 38 -9.20 -8.32 7.64
C ILE A 38 -10.34 -7.76 8.50
N LYS A 39 -10.28 -7.92 9.83
CA LYS A 39 -11.28 -7.37 10.74
C LYS A 39 -11.38 -5.86 10.60
N GLN A 40 -10.26 -5.13 10.71
CA GLN A 40 -10.22 -3.68 10.56
C GLN A 40 -10.62 -3.23 9.15
N GLY A 41 -10.30 -4.02 8.12
CA GLY A 41 -10.74 -3.78 6.75
C GLY A 41 -12.27 -3.86 6.62
N LYS A 42 -12.90 -4.86 7.25
CA LYS A 42 -14.38 -4.97 7.30
C LYS A 42 -15.02 -3.75 7.99
N ASP A 43 -14.41 -3.25 9.06
CA ASP A 43 -14.88 -2.04 9.75
C ASP A 43 -14.75 -0.79 8.85
N CYS A 44 -13.68 -0.69 8.07
CA CYS A 44 -13.54 0.37 7.07
C CYS A 44 -14.60 0.27 5.98
N LYS A 45 -14.85 -0.94 5.44
CA LYS A 45 -15.89 -1.18 4.44
C LYS A 45 -17.29 -0.78 4.95
N LYS A 46 -17.66 -1.21 6.18
CA LYS A 46 -18.93 -0.83 6.82
C LYS A 46 -19.08 0.67 6.99
N ALA A 47 -17.99 1.37 7.26
CA ALA A 47 -17.95 2.82 7.43
C ALA A 47 -17.76 3.58 6.10
N ASN A 48 -17.84 2.92 4.97
CA ASN A 48 -17.59 3.45 3.61
C ASN A 48 -16.28 4.27 3.51
N ARG A 49 -15.21 3.76 4.15
CA ARG A 49 -13.90 4.42 4.18
C ARG A 49 -12.91 3.70 3.28
N PRO A 50 -12.14 4.41 2.43
CA PRO A 50 -11.12 3.81 1.59
C PRO A 50 -9.97 3.23 2.43
N ILE A 51 -9.36 2.15 1.93
CA ILE A 51 -8.19 1.52 2.53
C ILE A 51 -7.00 1.74 1.61
N VAL A 52 -5.97 2.45 2.09
CA VAL A 52 -4.70 2.61 1.38
C VAL A 52 -3.69 1.65 1.97
N ILE A 53 -3.11 0.80 1.12
CA ILE A 53 -2.09 -0.18 1.49
C ILE A 53 -0.94 -0.17 0.49
N PHE A 54 0.30 -0.22 0.99
CA PHE A 54 1.49 -0.42 0.17
C PHE A 54 1.77 -1.94 0.10
N PRO A 55 1.65 -2.57 -1.08
CA PRO A 55 1.69 -4.03 -1.19
C PRO A 55 3.03 -4.63 -0.77
N GLU A 56 4.14 -3.96 -1.06
CA GLU A 56 5.47 -4.39 -0.63
C GLU A 56 5.66 -4.36 0.90
N GLY A 57 4.91 -3.50 1.57
CA GLY A 57 4.99 -3.32 3.02
C GLY A 57 6.31 -2.71 3.51
N THR A 58 7.22 -2.34 2.65
CA THR A 58 8.48 -1.67 2.95
C THR A 58 8.80 -0.65 1.87
N ARG A 59 9.81 0.19 2.11
CA ARG A 59 10.33 1.10 1.09
C ARG A 59 11.39 0.38 0.26
N SER A 60 11.36 0.55 -1.06
CA SER A 60 12.32 0.01 -2.03
C SER A 60 13.20 1.11 -2.59
N LYS A 61 14.35 0.76 -3.11
CA LYS A 61 15.11 1.64 -3.99
C LYS A 61 14.42 1.68 -5.36
N VAL A 62 14.60 2.78 -6.08
CA VAL A 62 14.12 2.90 -7.46
C VAL A 62 14.70 1.76 -8.30
N GLY A 63 13.85 1.09 -9.06
CA GLY A 63 14.23 -0.07 -9.89
C GLY A 63 14.37 -1.40 -9.13
N GLN A 64 14.22 -1.40 -7.80
CA GLN A 64 14.22 -2.63 -7.01
C GLN A 64 12.80 -3.14 -6.83
N LYS A 65 12.52 -4.33 -7.35
CA LYS A 65 11.27 -5.05 -7.15
C LYS A 65 11.31 -5.82 -5.83
N ASN A 66 10.23 -5.71 -5.04
CA ASN A 66 10.01 -6.51 -3.84
C ASN A 66 8.74 -7.34 -3.99
N GLU A 67 8.73 -8.49 -3.35
CA GLU A 67 7.53 -9.33 -3.28
C GLU A 67 6.38 -8.62 -2.56
N TYR A 68 5.19 -8.73 -3.10
CA TYR A 68 3.98 -8.23 -2.48
C TYR A 68 3.59 -9.09 -1.27
N LYS A 69 3.26 -8.45 -0.18
CA LYS A 69 2.86 -9.13 1.05
C LYS A 69 1.41 -9.60 0.98
N PRO A 70 1.07 -10.71 1.61
CA PRO A 70 -0.27 -11.33 1.51
C PRO A 70 -1.42 -10.47 2.03
N GLY A 71 -1.12 -9.33 2.65
CA GLY A 71 -2.13 -8.43 3.19
C GLY A 71 -3.04 -7.79 2.14
N VAL A 72 -2.50 -7.41 0.98
CA VAL A 72 -3.30 -6.81 -0.10
C VAL A 72 -4.26 -7.85 -0.70
N THR A 73 -3.77 -9.05 -0.96
CA THR A 73 -4.57 -10.16 -1.49
C THR A 73 -5.67 -10.58 -0.51
N ALA A 74 -5.34 -10.64 0.79
CA ALA A 74 -6.32 -10.95 1.82
C ALA A 74 -7.43 -9.88 1.89
N LEU A 75 -7.10 -8.60 1.86
CA LEU A 75 -8.10 -7.54 1.82
C LEU A 75 -8.99 -7.67 0.59
N TYR A 76 -8.41 -7.84 -0.60
CA TYR A 76 -9.15 -8.01 -1.84
C TYR A 76 -10.15 -9.18 -1.76
N LYS A 77 -9.69 -10.38 -1.37
CA LYS A 77 -10.54 -11.57 -1.27
C LYS A 77 -11.63 -11.45 -0.20
N PHE A 78 -11.25 -11.06 1.02
CA PHE A 78 -12.18 -11.10 2.16
C PHE A 78 -13.13 -9.90 2.23
N LEU A 79 -12.79 -8.78 1.64
CA LEU A 79 -13.68 -7.62 1.58
C LEU A 79 -14.57 -7.63 0.35
N ASN A 80 -14.18 -8.33 -0.71
CA ASN A 80 -14.88 -8.36 -1.97
C ASN A 80 -15.24 -6.96 -2.47
N ILE A 81 -14.20 -6.12 -2.60
CA ILE A 81 -14.28 -4.73 -3.08
C ILE A 81 -13.27 -4.51 -4.20
N PRO A 82 -13.50 -3.55 -5.11
CA PRO A 82 -12.52 -3.20 -6.13
C PRO A 82 -11.19 -2.78 -5.52
N CYS A 83 -10.10 -3.14 -6.19
CA CYS A 83 -8.76 -2.68 -5.87
C CYS A 83 -8.30 -1.70 -6.95
N VAL A 84 -7.98 -0.47 -6.57
CA VAL A 84 -7.42 0.54 -7.48
C VAL A 84 -5.90 0.50 -7.35
N PRO A 85 -5.16 0.00 -8.36
CA PRO A 85 -3.71 0.09 -8.35
C PRO A 85 -3.27 1.55 -8.47
N VAL A 86 -2.18 1.91 -7.78
CA VAL A 86 -1.65 3.27 -7.81
C VAL A 86 -0.15 3.22 -8.01
N ALA A 87 0.32 3.87 -9.07
CA ALA A 87 1.74 4.03 -9.38
C ALA A 87 2.24 5.42 -8.98
N LEU A 88 3.49 5.51 -8.57
CA LEU A 88 4.10 6.79 -8.18
C LEU A 88 5.61 6.80 -8.40
N ASN A 89 6.17 7.97 -8.74
CA ASN A 89 7.60 8.17 -8.95
C ASN A 89 8.31 8.84 -7.76
N SER A 90 7.70 8.87 -6.59
CA SER A 90 8.25 9.58 -5.42
C SER A 90 9.65 9.11 -5.00
N GLY A 91 10.00 7.85 -5.28
CA GLY A 91 11.31 7.28 -4.97
C GLY A 91 12.47 7.95 -5.69
N VAL A 92 12.23 8.56 -6.87
CA VAL A 92 13.24 9.31 -7.64
C VAL A 92 13.66 10.58 -6.89
N TYR A 93 12.71 11.23 -6.22
CA TYR A 93 12.94 12.52 -5.56
C TYR A 93 13.17 12.39 -4.06
N TRP A 94 12.73 11.28 -3.49
CA TRP A 94 12.85 11.01 -2.06
C TRP A 94 13.48 9.64 -1.83
N GLU A 95 14.79 9.62 -1.65
CA GLU A 95 15.55 8.40 -1.43
C GLU A 95 15.08 7.63 -0.18
N THR A 96 15.27 6.30 -0.24
CA THR A 96 14.85 5.38 0.82
C THR A 96 15.59 5.61 2.13
N LYS A 97 16.85 6.08 2.05
CA LYS A 97 17.71 6.38 3.20
C LYS A 97 18.22 7.80 3.11
N GLY A 98 18.40 8.42 4.29
CA GLY A 98 18.93 9.79 4.38
C GLY A 98 17.86 10.88 4.32
N LEU A 99 18.32 12.13 4.39
CA LEU A 99 17.50 13.34 4.38
C LEU A 99 17.51 14.05 3.02
N LYS A 100 18.32 13.53 2.07
CA LYS A 100 18.44 14.15 0.75
C LYS A 100 17.12 14.12 0.02
N ARG A 101 16.77 15.23 -0.60
CA ARG A 101 15.60 15.42 -1.44
C ARG A 101 16.05 16.07 -2.74
N ASN A 102 15.61 15.50 -3.84
CA ASN A 102 15.87 16.04 -5.16
C ASN A 102 14.66 16.88 -5.60
N LYS A 103 14.91 17.95 -6.34
CA LYS A 103 13.84 18.74 -6.94
C LYS A 103 13.18 17.94 -8.06
N GLY A 104 11.85 18.05 -8.20
CA GLY A 104 11.14 17.42 -9.28
C GLY A 104 9.63 17.32 -9.01
N LYS A 105 8.91 16.72 -9.96
CA LYS A 105 7.45 16.57 -9.92
C LYS A 105 7.08 15.16 -9.51
N ILE A 106 6.51 15.01 -8.33
CA ILE A 106 5.93 13.74 -7.90
C ILE A 106 4.57 13.55 -8.57
N ILE A 107 4.42 12.45 -9.28
CA ILE A 107 3.19 12.06 -9.97
C ILE A 107 2.62 10.84 -9.25
N VAL A 108 1.33 10.89 -8.94
CA VAL A 108 0.54 9.77 -8.43
C VAL A 108 -0.50 9.44 -9.48
N LYS A 109 -0.41 8.24 -10.06
CA LYS A 109 -1.32 7.79 -11.12
C LYS A 109 -2.23 6.69 -10.60
N PHE A 110 -3.53 6.92 -10.63
CA PHE A 110 -4.56 5.92 -10.40
C PHE A 110 -4.80 5.14 -11.69
N ILE A 111 -4.80 3.81 -11.57
CA ILE A 111 -4.94 2.89 -12.70
C ILE A 111 -6.33 2.27 -12.64
N GLU A 112 -6.75 1.65 -13.74
CA GLU A 112 -8.06 1.01 -13.85
C GLU A 112 -8.33 0.03 -12.69
N PRO A 113 -9.49 0.14 -12.03
CA PRO A 113 -9.82 -0.72 -10.91
C PRO A 113 -9.88 -2.21 -11.29
N ILE A 114 -9.26 -3.05 -10.48
CA ILE A 114 -9.40 -4.50 -10.56
C ILE A 114 -10.69 -4.88 -9.83
N LYS A 115 -11.69 -5.33 -10.59
CA LYS A 115 -12.99 -5.78 -10.05
C LYS A 115 -12.81 -7.00 -9.14
N PRO A 116 -13.63 -7.17 -8.09
CA PRO A 116 -13.56 -8.36 -7.23
C PRO A 116 -13.92 -9.63 -8.01
N GLY A 117 -13.47 -10.79 -7.51
CA GLY A 117 -13.81 -12.10 -8.06
C GLY A 117 -12.65 -12.87 -8.70
N LEU A 118 -11.47 -12.26 -8.88
CA LEU A 118 -10.31 -13.00 -9.35
C LEU A 118 -9.78 -13.97 -8.28
N ASP A 119 -9.18 -15.07 -8.72
CA ASP A 119 -8.38 -15.92 -7.86
C ASP A 119 -7.11 -15.19 -7.38
N ARG A 120 -6.37 -15.81 -6.47
CA ARG A 120 -5.20 -15.20 -5.85
C ARG A 120 -4.12 -14.86 -6.89
N GLU A 121 -3.78 -15.82 -7.72
CA GLU A 121 -2.67 -15.72 -8.67
C GLU A 121 -2.94 -14.65 -9.71
N LYS A 122 -4.12 -14.70 -10.35
CA LYS A 122 -4.54 -13.70 -11.34
C LYS A 122 -4.65 -12.29 -10.76
N PHE A 123 -5.09 -12.16 -9.49
CA PHE A 123 -5.15 -10.88 -8.83
C PHE A 123 -3.75 -10.30 -8.58
N GLU A 124 -2.83 -11.12 -8.00
CA GLU A 124 -1.46 -10.71 -7.68
C GLU A 124 -0.71 -10.33 -8.96
N GLU A 125 -0.79 -11.15 -10.02
CA GLU A 125 -0.20 -10.88 -11.32
C GLU A 125 -0.73 -9.57 -11.93
N LYS A 126 -2.05 -9.40 -11.99
CA LYS A 126 -2.67 -8.20 -12.57
C LYS A 126 -2.31 -6.94 -11.80
N LEU A 127 -2.29 -7.02 -10.46
CA LEU A 127 -1.92 -5.90 -9.59
C LEU A 127 -0.47 -5.50 -9.81
N GLU A 128 0.43 -6.48 -9.89
CA GLU A 128 1.85 -6.27 -10.08
C GLU A 128 2.15 -5.67 -11.44
N ILE A 129 1.64 -6.25 -12.52
CA ILE A 129 1.81 -5.73 -13.89
C ILE A 129 1.32 -4.27 -13.97
N ALA A 130 0.18 -3.97 -13.38
CA ALA A 130 -0.38 -2.63 -13.40
C ALA A 130 0.51 -1.62 -12.66
N ILE A 131 0.95 -1.93 -11.43
CA ILE A 131 1.75 -1.01 -10.63
C ILE A 131 3.16 -0.87 -11.20
N GLU A 132 3.85 -1.98 -11.47
CA GLU A 132 5.25 -1.96 -11.90
C GLU A 132 5.40 -1.35 -13.31
N GLY A 133 4.51 -1.70 -14.24
CA GLY A 133 4.52 -1.15 -15.61
C GLY A 133 4.36 0.38 -15.62
N GLU A 134 3.37 0.89 -14.88
CA GLU A 134 3.15 2.33 -14.81
C GLU A 134 4.22 3.05 -13.98
N THR A 135 4.72 2.44 -12.91
CA THR A 135 5.81 3.02 -12.11
C THR A 135 7.06 3.18 -12.96
N LYS A 136 7.42 2.18 -13.77
CA LYS A 136 8.53 2.28 -14.73
C LYS A 136 8.35 3.43 -15.70
N THR A 137 7.17 3.54 -16.32
CA THR A 137 6.84 4.64 -17.24
C THR A 137 6.99 6.02 -16.58
N LEU A 138 6.55 6.15 -15.32
CA LEU A 138 6.66 7.41 -14.57
C LEU A 138 8.13 7.74 -14.21
N ILE A 139 8.95 6.74 -13.91
CA ILE A 139 10.39 6.91 -13.63
C ILE A 139 11.13 7.34 -14.89
N ASP A 140 10.88 6.67 -16.03
CA ASP A 140 11.53 6.97 -17.32
C ASP A 140 11.23 8.42 -17.76
N ARG A 141 10.04 8.95 -17.45
CA ARG A 141 9.66 10.36 -17.72
C ARG A 141 10.22 11.35 -16.71
N SER A 142 10.83 10.88 -15.64
CA SER A 142 11.37 11.73 -14.56
C SER A 142 12.86 12.00 -14.71
N ASN A 143 13.53 11.28 -15.63
CA ASN A 143 14.91 11.45 -16.05
C ASN A 143 14.95 12.34 -17.28
#